data_739b2d2396a3b49c8c3bbf9275f106aa
#
_entry.id   739b2d2396a3b49c8c3bbf9275f106aa
#
_cell.length_a   1.000
_cell.length_b   1.000
_cell.length_c   1.000
_cell.angle_alpha   90.00
_cell.angle_beta   90.00
_cell.angle_gamma   90.00
#
_symmetry.space_group_name_H-M   'P 1'
#
loop_
_entity.id
_entity.type
_entity.pdbx_description
1 polymer ?
#
loop_
_entity_poly.entity_id
_entity_poly.type
_entity_poly.pdbx_seq_one_letter_code
_entity_poly.pdbx_strand_id
1 'polypeptide(L)'
;MRDQLRPVLAAVLALAFPGLGHLVLRRWGRALLWHLTIVGGGVALLALYDVDPGGSTASPLETAAALPTEIAIPIALLTVLSSIDAFVLGRADVAERKRVDATAETIRRRAASADDEGGAGSPVGEITGEGDESARVECPSCGKETDAELDFCHWCTEPLPWAGAE
;
A
#
# COMPACT_ATOMS: atom_id res chain seq x y z
N MET A 1 -12.39 -8.91 14.46
CA MET A 1 -13.55 -8.01 14.30
C MET A 1 -13.16 -6.55 13.99
N ARG A 2 -12.19 -5.95 14.69
CA ARG A 2 -11.78 -4.55 14.45
C ARG A 2 -11.25 -4.27 13.04
N ASP A 3 -10.51 -5.19 12.44
CA ASP A 3 -9.92 -5.00 11.10
C ASP A 3 -10.96 -5.04 9.98
N GLN A 4 -12.04 -5.77 10.14
CA GLN A 4 -13.14 -5.83 9.17
C GLN A 4 -13.98 -4.55 9.13
N LEU A 5 -14.01 -3.79 10.23
CA LEU A 5 -14.73 -2.53 10.33
C LEU A 5 -13.94 -1.33 9.79
N ARG A 6 -12.61 -1.45 9.69
CA ARG A 6 -11.75 -0.37 9.19
C ARG A 6 -12.14 0.17 7.81
N PRO A 7 -12.38 -0.68 6.77
CA PRO A 7 -12.76 -0.17 5.46
C PRO A 7 -14.13 0.52 5.47
N VAL A 8 -15.09 0.00 6.27
CA VAL A 8 -16.41 0.61 6.42
C VAL A 8 -16.29 1.96 7.14
N LEU A 9 -15.53 2.01 8.22
CA LEU A 9 -15.27 3.25 8.97
C LEU A 9 -14.58 4.31 8.09
N ALA A 10 -13.60 3.90 7.29
CA ALA A 10 -12.91 4.80 6.36
C ALA A 10 -13.87 5.36 5.30
N ALA A 11 -14.77 4.54 4.76
CA ALA A 11 -15.78 4.97 3.79
C ALA A 11 -16.79 5.96 4.40
N VAL A 12 -17.29 5.66 5.60
CA VAL A 12 -18.24 6.55 6.31
C VAL A 12 -17.57 7.89 6.66
N LEU A 13 -16.32 7.86 7.11
CA LEU A 13 -15.57 9.08 7.38
C LEU A 13 -15.27 9.90 6.11
N ALA A 14 -15.00 9.23 4.98
CA ALA A 14 -14.80 9.90 3.70
C ALA A 14 -16.10 10.56 3.20
N LEU A 15 -17.26 9.96 3.49
CA LEU A 15 -18.58 10.52 3.17
C LEU A 15 -18.92 11.73 4.05
N ALA A 16 -18.57 11.67 5.34
CA ALA A 16 -18.82 12.77 6.28
C ALA A 16 -17.87 13.95 6.06
N PHE A 17 -16.62 13.67 5.71
CA PHE A 17 -15.60 14.69 5.50
C PHE A 17 -14.63 14.27 4.38
N PRO A 18 -14.56 14.99 3.26
CA PRO A 18 -13.70 14.67 2.14
C PRO A 18 -12.23 14.50 2.57
N GLY A 19 -11.66 13.32 2.29
CA GLY A 19 -10.26 13.02 2.63
C GLY A 19 -10.03 12.33 3.98
N LEU A 20 -10.93 12.43 4.96
CA LEU A 20 -10.76 11.81 6.30
C LEU A 20 -10.63 10.29 6.25
N GLY A 21 -11.35 9.61 5.38
CA GLY A 21 -11.23 8.17 5.19
C GLY A 21 -9.82 7.74 4.80
N HIS A 22 -9.16 8.49 3.93
CA HIS A 22 -7.78 8.24 3.49
C HIS A 22 -6.76 8.58 4.59
N LEU A 23 -7.07 9.55 5.45
CA LEU A 23 -6.24 9.89 6.61
C LEU A 23 -6.17 8.73 7.61
N VAL A 24 -7.31 8.10 7.89
CA VAL A 24 -7.40 6.90 8.76
C VAL A 24 -6.59 5.72 8.19
N LEU A 25 -6.53 5.61 6.87
CA LEU A 25 -5.68 4.64 6.17
C LEU A 25 -4.22 5.08 6.07
N ARG A 26 -3.83 6.23 6.67
CA ARG A 26 -2.48 6.82 6.62
C ARG A 26 -1.98 7.12 5.21
N ARG A 27 -2.88 7.37 4.26
CA ARG A 27 -2.57 7.70 2.86
C ARG A 27 -2.72 9.20 2.62
N TRP A 28 -1.79 9.97 3.21
CA TRP A 28 -1.82 11.44 3.23
C TRP A 28 -1.94 12.09 1.85
N GLY A 29 -1.20 11.59 0.86
CA GLY A 29 -1.25 12.14 -0.50
C GLY A 29 -2.63 12.02 -1.14
N ARG A 30 -3.32 10.88 -0.93
CA ARG A 30 -4.70 10.69 -1.41
C ARG A 30 -5.71 11.51 -0.62
N ALA A 31 -5.52 11.62 0.71
CA ALA A 31 -6.35 12.47 1.54
C ALA A 31 -6.33 13.91 1.06
N LEU A 32 -5.14 14.44 0.80
CA LEU A 32 -4.94 15.80 0.30
C LEU A 32 -5.52 15.97 -1.13
N LEU A 33 -5.28 15.01 -2.02
CA LEU A 33 -5.82 15.03 -3.38
C LEU A 33 -7.34 15.11 -3.38
N TRP A 34 -8.02 14.22 -2.66
CA TRP A 34 -9.48 14.22 -2.59
C TRP A 34 -10.03 15.48 -1.90
N HIS A 35 -9.37 15.93 -0.83
CA HIS A 35 -9.76 17.17 -0.16
C HIS A 35 -9.67 18.38 -1.10
N LEU A 36 -8.53 18.57 -1.76
CA LEU A 36 -8.34 19.66 -2.71
C LEU A 36 -9.28 19.57 -3.92
N THR A 37 -9.54 18.37 -4.43
CA THR A 37 -10.45 18.18 -5.57
C THR A 37 -11.89 18.54 -5.19
N ILE A 38 -12.38 18.08 -4.05
CA ILE A 38 -13.78 18.31 -3.64
C ILE A 38 -13.98 19.73 -3.15
N VAL A 39 -13.13 20.20 -2.25
CA VAL A 39 -13.26 21.57 -1.69
C VAL A 39 -12.84 22.61 -2.72
N GLY A 40 -11.69 22.43 -3.38
CA GLY A 40 -11.22 23.36 -4.41
C GLY A 40 -12.13 23.38 -5.63
N GLY A 41 -12.60 22.21 -6.09
CA GLY A 41 -13.60 22.10 -7.16
C GLY A 41 -14.93 22.73 -6.76
N GLY A 42 -15.38 22.53 -5.52
CA GLY A 42 -16.58 23.16 -4.99
C GLY A 42 -16.48 24.68 -4.99
N VAL A 43 -15.40 25.23 -4.48
CA VAL A 43 -15.14 26.69 -4.48
C VAL A 43 -15.07 27.25 -5.91
N ALA A 44 -14.42 26.53 -6.82
CA ALA A 44 -14.35 26.93 -8.23
C ALA A 44 -15.73 26.95 -8.90
N LEU A 45 -16.58 25.96 -8.62
CA LEU A 45 -17.96 25.91 -9.13
C LEU A 45 -18.80 27.05 -8.56
N LEU A 46 -18.71 27.33 -7.25
CA LEU A 46 -19.44 28.46 -6.64
C LEU A 46 -19.05 29.79 -7.29
N ALA A 47 -17.74 30.00 -7.52
CA ALA A 47 -17.24 31.19 -8.18
C ALA A 47 -17.68 31.28 -9.65
N LEU A 48 -17.74 30.15 -10.38
CA LEU A 48 -18.15 30.09 -11.78
C LEU A 48 -19.64 30.41 -11.96
N TYR A 49 -20.47 29.95 -11.02
CA TYR A 49 -21.92 30.17 -11.06
C TYR A 49 -22.38 31.39 -10.27
N ASP A 50 -21.44 32.20 -9.76
CA ASP A 50 -21.70 33.42 -8.94
C ASP A 50 -22.64 33.15 -7.76
N VAL A 51 -22.47 31.97 -7.12
CA VAL A 51 -23.29 31.55 -5.98
C VAL A 51 -22.57 31.91 -4.69
N ASP A 52 -23.20 32.78 -3.87
CA ASP A 52 -22.71 33.05 -2.53
C ASP A 52 -23.02 31.83 -1.61
N PRO A 53 -22.01 31.21 -0.99
CA PRO A 53 -22.21 30.05 -0.12
C PRO A 53 -22.99 30.36 1.17
N GLY A 54 -23.48 31.58 1.34
CA GLY A 54 -24.15 32.01 2.56
C GLY A 54 -23.17 32.39 3.67
N GLY A 55 -23.66 33.16 4.64
CA GLY A 55 -22.82 33.62 5.76
C GLY A 55 -22.30 32.50 6.61
N SER A 56 -21.20 32.74 7.30
CA SER A 56 -20.42 31.78 8.13
C SER A 56 -21.17 31.14 9.31
N THR A 57 -22.47 31.37 9.46
CA THR A 57 -23.35 30.84 10.51
C THR A 57 -24.18 29.61 10.09
N ALA A 58 -24.25 29.30 8.80
CA ALA A 58 -25.00 28.13 8.31
C ALA A 58 -24.23 26.82 8.58
N SER A 59 -24.95 25.80 9.00
CA SER A 59 -24.36 24.47 9.14
C SER A 59 -23.95 23.92 7.77
N PRO A 60 -22.95 23.00 7.71
CA PRO A 60 -22.56 22.37 6.43
C PRO A 60 -23.70 21.68 5.69
N LEU A 61 -24.68 21.17 6.44
CA LEU A 61 -25.85 20.50 5.88
C LEU A 61 -26.84 21.50 5.25
N GLU A 62 -27.06 22.64 5.93
CA GLU A 62 -27.91 23.74 5.40
C GLU A 62 -27.28 24.35 4.15
N THR A 63 -25.97 24.57 4.17
CA THR A 63 -25.24 25.05 2.99
C THR A 63 -25.37 24.07 1.83
N ALA A 64 -25.20 22.75 2.06
CA ALA A 64 -25.34 21.72 1.04
C ALA A 64 -26.76 21.64 0.47
N ALA A 65 -27.79 21.84 1.32
CA ALA A 65 -29.20 21.82 0.90
C ALA A 65 -29.60 23.07 0.09
N ALA A 66 -28.91 24.19 0.28
CA ALA A 66 -29.15 25.43 -0.45
C ALA A 66 -28.44 25.52 -1.81
N LEU A 67 -27.51 24.59 -2.11
CA LEU A 67 -26.74 24.58 -3.36
C LEU A 67 -27.64 24.30 -4.58
N PRO A 68 -27.46 25.03 -5.69
CA PRO A 68 -28.06 24.66 -6.98
C PRO A 68 -27.67 23.23 -7.40
N THR A 69 -28.56 22.54 -8.06
CA THR A 69 -28.40 21.15 -8.47
C THR A 69 -27.15 20.94 -9.35
N GLU A 70 -26.83 21.93 -10.18
CA GLU A 70 -25.68 21.96 -11.08
C GLU A 70 -24.33 21.89 -10.32
N ILE A 71 -24.31 22.40 -9.08
CA ILE A 71 -23.12 22.37 -8.19
C ILE A 71 -23.20 21.17 -7.25
N ALA A 72 -24.38 20.90 -6.71
CA ALA A 72 -24.58 19.84 -5.73
C ALA A 72 -24.27 18.44 -6.30
N ILE A 73 -24.70 18.15 -7.54
CA ILE A 73 -24.50 16.83 -8.17
C ILE A 73 -23.02 16.50 -8.37
N PRO A 74 -22.17 17.35 -8.98
CA PRO A 74 -20.75 17.06 -9.13
C PRO A 74 -20.05 16.86 -7.79
N ILE A 75 -20.35 17.69 -6.79
CA ILE A 75 -19.75 17.56 -5.45
C ILE A 75 -20.16 16.23 -4.78
N ALA A 76 -21.45 15.88 -4.84
CA ALA A 76 -21.96 14.63 -4.31
C ALA A 76 -21.33 13.43 -4.99
N LEU A 77 -21.21 13.45 -6.31
CA LEU A 77 -20.57 12.39 -7.09
C LEU A 77 -19.10 12.21 -6.69
N LEU A 78 -18.33 13.28 -6.60
CA LEU A 78 -16.93 13.23 -6.15
C LEU A 78 -16.81 12.71 -4.72
N THR A 79 -17.71 13.09 -3.82
CA THR A 79 -17.74 12.61 -2.44
C THR A 79 -18.02 11.10 -2.38
N VAL A 80 -18.96 10.61 -3.17
CA VAL A 80 -19.25 9.17 -3.29
C VAL A 80 -18.06 8.41 -3.87
N LEU A 81 -17.43 8.92 -4.94
CA LEU A 81 -16.23 8.33 -5.52
C LEU A 81 -15.06 8.27 -4.51
N SER A 82 -14.84 9.34 -3.74
CA SER A 82 -13.85 9.36 -2.65
C SER A 82 -14.15 8.30 -1.58
N SER A 83 -15.42 8.11 -1.23
CA SER A 83 -15.85 7.09 -0.26
C SER A 83 -15.60 5.67 -0.79
N ILE A 84 -15.91 5.41 -2.06
CA ILE A 84 -15.64 4.13 -2.73
C ILE A 84 -14.13 3.86 -2.78
N ASP A 85 -13.33 4.84 -3.17
CA ASP A 85 -11.85 4.72 -3.21
C ASP A 85 -11.30 4.39 -1.82
N ALA A 86 -11.75 5.07 -0.76
CA ALA A 86 -11.36 4.78 0.61
C ALA A 86 -11.76 3.36 1.05
N PHE A 87 -12.94 2.89 0.66
CA PHE A 87 -13.42 1.54 0.95
C PHE A 87 -12.58 0.46 0.27
N VAL A 88 -12.33 0.61 -1.03
CA VAL A 88 -11.53 -0.35 -1.82
C VAL A 88 -10.12 -0.46 -1.27
N LEU A 89 -9.49 0.67 -0.98
CA LEU A 89 -8.15 0.72 -0.37
C LEU A 89 -8.12 0.08 1.02
N GLY A 90 -9.12 0.36 1.84
CA GLY A 90 -9.23 -0.25 3.16
C GLY A 90 -9.37 -1.77 3.10
N ARG A 91 -10.10 -2.29 2.09
CA ARG A 91 -10.18 -3.74 1.85
C ARG A 91 -8.87 -4.34 1.36
N ALA A 92 -8.15 -3.64 0.48
CA ALA A 92 -6.85 -4.07 0.00
C ALA A 92 -5.83 -4.15 1.14
N ASP A 93 -5.80 -3.15 2.02
CA ASP A 93 -4.92 -3.13 3.20
C ASP A 93 -5.22 -4.30 4.16
N VAL A 94 -6.50 -4.64 4.37
CA VAL A 94 -6.90 -5.80 5.18
C VAL A 94 -6.49 -7.13 4.53
N ALA A 95 -6.66 -7.25 3.22
CA ALA A 95 -6.26 -8.45 2.48
C ALA A 95 -4.75 -8.67 2.52
N GLU A 96 -3.97 -7.61 2.37
CA GLU A 96 -2.51 -7.66 2.44
C GLU A 96 -2.01 -8.07 3.82
N ARG A 97 -2.57 -7.50 4.89
CA ARG A 97 -2.25 -7.90 6.27
C ARG A 97 -2.51 -9.39 6.50
N LYS A 98 -3.65 -9.91 6.04
CA LYS A 98 -3.97 -11.34 6.17
C LYS A 98 -2.96 -12.22 5.44
N ARG A 99 -2.46 -11.81 4.27
CA ARG A 99 -1.41 -12.53 3.55
C ARG A 99 -0.10 -12.55 4.34
N VAL A 100 0.33 -11.40 4.84
CA VAL A 100 1.54 -11.28 5.66
C VAL A 100 1.43 -12.15 6.92
N ASP A 101 0.30 -12.09 7.62
CA ASP A 101 0.06 -12.90 8.83
C ASP A 101 0.08 -14.40 8.51
N ALA A 102 -0.52 -14.84 7.39
CA ALA A 102 -0.51 -16.23 6.97
C ALA A 102 0.91 -16.71 6.61
N THR A 103 1.71 -15.86 5.96
CA THR A 103 3.10 -16.17 5.64
C THR A 103 3.94 -16.26 6.91
N ALA A 104 3.79 -15.33 7.84
CA ALA A 104 4.49 -15.34 9.13
C ALA A 104 4.13 -16.59 9.94
N GLU A 105 2.87 -17.02 9.92
CA GLU A 105 2.43 -18.24 10.60
C GLU A 105 3.04 -19.51 9.97
N THR A 106 3.12 -19.58 8.64
CA THR A 106 3.76 -20.72 7.95
C THR A 106 5.25 -20.81 8.27
N ILE A 107 5.95 -19.68 8.31
CA ILE A 107 7.37 -19.63 8.70
C ILE A 107 7.52 -20.11 10.15
N ARG A 108 6.67 -19.60 11.05
CA ARG A 108 6.72 -19.97 12.48
C ARG A 108 6.47 -21.47 12.70
N ARG A 109 5.50 -22.06 11.96
CA ARG A 109 5.23 -23.51 12.03
C ARG A 109 6.40 -24.33 11.52
N ARG A 110 7.04 -23.92 10.41
CA ARG A 110 8.23 -24.61 9.88
C ARG A 110 9.40 -24.55 10.86
N ALA A 111 9.63 -23.39 11.50
CA ALA A 111 10.65 -23.27 12.52
C ALA A 111 10.38 -24.18 13.73
N ALA A 112 9.14 -24.24 14.22
CA ALA A 112 8.76 -25.10 15.33
C ALA A 112 8.88 -26.61 14.99
N SER A 113 8.62 -27.00 13.74
CA SER A 113 8.80 -28.39 13.29
C SER A 113 10.29 -28.78 13.21
N ALA A 114 11.17 -27.83 12.88
CA ALA A 114 12.60 -28.06 12.82
C ALA A 114 13.22 -28.23 14.23
N ASP A 115 12.64 -27.62 15.25
CA ASP A 115 13.07 -27.75 16.64
C ASP A 115 12.65 -29.10 17.28
N ASP A 116 11.55 -29.73 16.81
CA ASP A 116 11.02 -30.98 17.36
C ASP A 116 11.71 -32.23 16.74
N GLU A 117 12.36 -32.13 15.61
CA GLU A 117 13.13 -33.22 14.98
C GLU A 117 14.61 -33.28 15.42
N GLY A 118 14.90 -32.87 16.63
CA GLY A 118 16.07 -33.22 17.44
C GLY A 118 17.45 -33.02 16.84
N GLY A 119 18.09 -31.95 17.16
CA GLY A 119 19.55 -31.92 17.40
C GLY A 119 20.45 -31.61 16.22
N ALA A 120 21.08 -30.45 16.30
CA ALA A 120 22.33 -30.07 15.61
C ALA A 120 22.24 -29.81 14.10
N GLY A 121 21.74 -28.62 13.78
CA GLY A 121 21.90 -28.07 12.45
C GLY A 121 21.31 -26.68 12.41
N SER A 122 22.14 -25.65 12.34
CA SER A 122 21.67 -24.27 12.17
C SER A 122 20.68 -24.15 11.03
N PRO A 123 19.49 -23.54 11.23
CA PRO A 123 18.44 -23.44 10.19
C PRO A 123 18.76 -22.41 9.09
N VAL A 124 20.00 -21.97 8.99
CA VAL A 124 20.48 -21.04 7.94
C VAL A 124 21.05 -21.81 6.72
N GLY A 125 21.13 -23.15 6.80
CA GLY A 125 21.80 -23.95 5.78
C GLY A 125 20.91 -24.68 4.77
N GLU A 126 19.57 -24.73 4.91
CA GLU A 126 18.74 -25.61 4.10
C GLU A 126 17.58 -24.92 3.39
N ILE A 127 17.90 -23.79 2.74
CA ILE A 127 17.20 -23.36 1.53
C ILE A 127 18.11 -23.69 0.34
N THR A 128 18.64 -24.90 0.32
CA THR A 128 19.16 -25.48 -0.88
C THR A 128 18.22 -26.62 -1.25
N GLY A 129 17.29 -26.32 -2.19
CA GLY A 129 16.71 -27.37 -2.99
C GLY A 129 17.83 -28.26 -3.52
N GLU A 130 17.64 -29.55 -3.44
CA GLU A 130 18.43 -30.56 -4.14
C GLU A 130 18.52 -30.17 -5.61
N GLY A 131 19.66 -29.74 -6.03
CA GLY A 131 19.96 -29.41 -7.40
C GLY A 131 21.09 -28.41 -7.47
N ASP A 132 22.27 -28.97 -7.62
CA ASP A 132 23.46 -28.28 -8.03
C ASP A 132 24.33 -27.71 -6.88
N GLU A 133 25.45 -28.40 -6.62
CA GLU A 133 26.63 -27.82 -6.01
C GLU A 133 27.20 -26.77 -6.99
N SER A 134 26.52 -25.63 -7.12
CA SER A 134 27.05 -24.51 -7.87
C SER A 134 28.41 -24.14 -7.26
N ALA A 135 29.45 -24.35 -8.04
CA ALA A 135 30.82 -24.11 -7.62
C ALA A 135 30.95 -22.65 -7.15
N ARG A 136 31.22 -22.43 -5.86
CA ARG A 136 31.50 -21.10 -5.33
C ARG A 136 32.92 -20.72 -5.71
N VAL A 137 33.06 -19.54 -6.25
CA VAL A 137 34.35 -18.98 -6.69
C VAL A 137 34.57 -17.62 -6.04
N GLU A 138 35.80 -17.30 -5.80
CA GLU A 138 36.19 -15.99 -5.25
C GLU A 138 36.21 -14.94 -6.37
N CYS A 139 35.51 -13.85 -6.17
CA CYS A 139 35.48 -12.74 -7.13
C CYS A 139 36.84 -12.04 -7.16
N PRO A 140 37.50 -11.92 -8.34
CA PRO A 140 38.82 -11.29 -8.45
C PRO A 140 38.82 -9.80 -8.13
N SER A 141 37.67 -9.12 -8.24
CA SER A 141 37.57 -7.68 -7.99
C SER A 141 37.35 -7.33 -6.52
N CYS A 142 36.55 -8.12 -5.76
CA CYS A 142 36.19 -7.78 -4.37
C CYS A 142 36.58 -8.84 -3.33
N GLY A 143 37.09 -10.02 -3.75
CA GLY A 143 37.53 -11.10 -2.88
C GLY A 143 36.40 -11.82 -2.13
N LYS A 144 35.14 -11.63 -2.50
CA LYS A 144 34.01 -12.32 -1.88
C LYS A 144 33.58 -13.52 -2.69
N GLU A 145 33.13 -14.56 -1.99
CA GLU A 145 32.56 -15.74 -2.66
C GLU A 145 31.29 -15.39 -3.43
N THR A 146 31.24 -15.81 -4.67
CA THR A 146 30.10 -15.68 -5.58
C THR A 146 29.87 -17.01 -6.29
N ASP A 147 28.71 -17.17 -6.89
CA ASP A 147 28.35 -18.35 -7.65
C ASP A 147 29.04 -18.35 -9.02
N ALA A 148 29.67 -19.47 -9.39
CA ALA A 148 30.40 -19.59 -10.67
C ALA A 148 29.49 -19.53 -11.90
N GLU A 149 28.18 -19.78 -11.75
CA GLU A 149 27.20 -19.71 -12.84
C GLU A 149 26.74 -18.28 -13.17
N LEU A 150 27.10 -17.31 -12.32
CA LEU A 150 26.73 -15.91 -12.54
C LEU A 150 27.68 -15.24 -13.52
N ASP A 151 27.14 -14.40 -14.38
CA ASP A 151 27.89 -13.58 -15.32
C ASP A 151 28.53 -12.35 -14.63
N PHE A 152 28.06 -12.00 -13.43
CA PHE A 152 28.54 -10.86 -12.65
C PHE A 152 28.56 -11.17 -11.15
N CYS A 153 29.45 -10.55 -10.41
CA CYS A 153 29.50 -10.66 -8.95
C CYS A 153 28.31 -9.92 -8.31
N HIS A 154 27.51 -10.59 -7.49
CA HIS A 154 26.36 -9.98 -6.81
C HIS A 154 26.75 -8.99 -5.68
N TRP A 155 28.04 -8.94 -5.29
CA TRP A 155 28.53 -8.02 -4.27
C TRP A 155 29.08 -6.70 -4.83
N CYS A 156 29.84 -6.75 -5.94
CA CYS A 156 30.45 -5.57 -6.54
C CYS A 156 29.92 -5.22 -7.92
N THR A 157 29.01 -6.05 -8.44
CA THR A 157 28.40 -5.91 -9.80
C THR A 157 29.39 -5.94 -10.96
N GLU A 158 30.67 -6.30 -10.72
CA GLU A 158 31.66 -6.42 -11.76
C GLU A 158 31.44 -7.70 -12.57
N PRO A 159 31.55 -7.67 -13.91
CA PRO A 159 31.49 -8.87 -14.74
C PRO A 159 32.56 -9.88 -14.34
N LEU A 160 32.18 -11.15 -14.29
CA LEU A 160 33.12 -12.21 -13.95
C LEU A 160 33.89 -12.66 -15.23
N PRO A 161 35.18 -13.05 -15.12
CA PRO A 161 36.03 -13.28 -16.27
C PRO A 161 35.59 -14.46 -17.17
N TRP A 162 34.71 -15.30 -16.70
CA TRP A 162 34.11 -16.39 -17.45
C TRP A 162 32.74 -16.04 -18.05
N ALA A 163 32.20 -14.85 -17.77
CA ALA A 163 30.97 -14.36 -18.38
C ALA A 163 31.16 -14.19 -19.89
N GLY A 164 30.49 -14.99 -20.70
CA GLY A 164 30.56 -14.91 -22.15
C GLY A 164 31.59 -15.81 -22.84
N ALA A 165 32.09 -16.84 -22.17
CA ALA A 165 32.92 -17.87 -22.79
C ALA A 165 32.04 -18.98 -23.39
N GLU A 166 31.20 -18.66 -24.41
CA GLU A 166 30.57 -19.61 -25.35
C GLU A 166 31.11 -19.44 -26.74
#